data_7af25ef5f4f0afcb4c520a7cbfd7bb21
#
_entry.id   7af25ef5f4f0afcb4c520a7cbfd7bb21
#
_cell.length_a   1.000
_cell.length_b   1.000
_cell.length_c   1.000
_cell.angle_alpha   90.00
_cell.angle_beta   90.00
_cell.angle_gamma   90.00
#
_symmetry.space_group_name_H-M   'P 1'
#
loop_
_entity.id
_entity.type
_entity.pdbx_description
1 polymer ?
#
loop_
_entity_poly.entity_id
_entity_poly.type
_entity_poly.pdbx_seq_one_letter_code
_entity_poly.pdbx_strand_id
1 'polypeptide(L)'
;MSSSEIYFSNNYRDLCEQYGTGAGFQFEFSCNRCQDTRRSAFQPYAGGRVAGWLEKAAGTAWGALGRSTSEASQALSGVVGAHWGPAKDSAFQKAIAEADGHFNRCPRCTTHVCGSCWNAAQGLCLTCAPDTAAEVAVARQRGLNDVASQRAYTAGESQGAEVDVARQQQLVCPECRAETHGSRFCPACGHRLAAPDACASCQAELPPGAAFCPDCGTPR
;
A
#
# COMPACT_ATOMS: atom_id res chain seq x y z
N MET A 1 -33.11 -24.06 18.28
CA MET A 1 -32.72 -23.10 17.23
C MET A 1 -31.23 -23.32 17.00
N SER A 2 -30.89 -23.97 15.89
CA SER A 2 -29.52 -24.38 15.59
C SER A 2 -28.64 -23.15 15.47
N SER A 3 -27.64 -23.05 16.32
CA SER A 3 -26.50 -22.14 16.11
C SER A 3 -25.86 -22.57 14.81
N SER A 4 -26.05 -21.78 13.76
CA SER A 4 -25.27 -21.93 12.55
C SER A 4 -23.82 -21.62 12.93
N GLU A 5 -23.05 -22.69 13.15
CA GLU A 5 -21.59 -22.56 13.31
C GLU A 5 -21.02 -21.93 12.05
N ILE A 6 -20.71 -20.65 12.16
CA ILE A 6 -20.05 -19.93 11.10
C ILE A 6 -18.57 -20.24 11.21
N TYR A 7 -18.12 -21.16 10.39
CA TYR A 7 -16.70 -21.49 10.28
C TYR A 7 -16.03 -20.51 9.32
N PHE A 8 -15.38 -19.48 9.86
CA PHE A 8 -14.30 -18.78 9.15
C PHE A 8 -13.10 -19.71 9.11
N SER A 9 -13.06 -20.66 8.17
CA SER A 9 -12.04 -21.70 8.21
C SER A 9 -10.68 -21.27 7.65
N ASN A 10 -10.63 -20.31 6.71
CA ASN A 10 -9.39 -19.97 6.00
C ASN A 10 -9.17 -18.46 5.79
N ASN A 11 -10.02 -17.61 6.27
CA ASN A 11 -9.99 -16.17 6.03
C ASN A 11 -9.96 -15.34 7.32
N TYR A 12 -9.35 -15.88 8.35
CA TYR A 12 -9.03 -15.12 9.55
C TYR A 12 -7.56 -15.25 9.92
N ARG A 13 -7.04 -14.24 10.59
CA ARG A 13 -5.70 -14.20 11.18
C ARG A 13 -5.83 -14.01 12.68
N ASP A 14 -5.12 -14.82 13.44
CA ASP A 14 -4.96 -14.69 14.88
C ASP A 14 -3.90 -13.63 15.19
N LEU A 15 -4.27 -12.59 15.93
CA LEU A 15 -3.40 -11.50 16.37
C LEU A 15 -3.24 -11.50 17.89
N CYS A 16 -3.54 -12.63 18.55
CA CYS A 16 -3.53 -12.74 20.00
C CYS A 16 -2.11 -12.73 20.58
N GLU A 17 -1.93 -12.02 21.68
CA GLU A 17 -0.69 -11.97 22.44
C GLU A 17 -0.93 -12.47 23.87
N GLN A 18 -0.18 -13.49 24.29
CA GLN A 18 -0.38 -14.17 25.56
C GLN A 18 0.30 -13.46 26.74
N TYR A 19 1.43 -12.78 26.49
CA TYR A 19 2.28 -12.20 27.53
C TYR A 19 2.53 -10.69 27.29
N GLY A 20 2.88 -9.99 28.34
CA GLY A 20 3.25 -8.58 28.30
C GLY A 20 2.10 -7.61 28.57
N THR A 21 2.38 -6.34 28.42
CA THR A 21 1.42 -5.25 28.67
C THR A 21 0.33 -5.17 27.60
N GLY A 22 0.61 -5.73 26.42
CA GLY A 22 -0.29 -5.85 25.30
C GLY A 22 -1.08 -7.17 25.26
N ALA A 23 -0.95 -8.04 26.29
CA ALA A 23 -1.61 -9.34 26.32
C ALA A 23 -3.14 -9.23 26.11
N GLY A 24 -3.66 -9.98 25.15
CA GLY A 24 -5.07 -9.96 24.82
C GLY A 24 -5.38 -10.69 23.53
N PHE A 25 -6.63 -10.60 23.14
CA PHE A 25 -7.21 -11.31 22.01
C PHE A 25 -7.70 -10.32 20.96
N GLN A 26 -7.26 -10.52 19.74
CA GLN A 26 -7.75 -9.82 18.57
C GLN A 26 -7.64 -10.73 17.36
N PHE A 27 -8.62 -10.66 16.48
CA PHE A 27 -8.70 -11.47 15.28
C PHE A 27 -8.97 -10.55 14.09
N GLU A 28 -8.38 -10.88 12.96
CA GLU A 28 -8.59 -10.17 11.69
C GLU A 28 -9.27 -11.13 10.71
N PHE A 29 -10.41 -10.72 10.19
CA PHE A 29 -11.18 -11.47 9.19
C PHE A 29 -11.04 -10.81 7.84
N SER A 30 -10.99 -11.60 6.76
CA SER A 30 -10.81 -11.10 5.40
C SER A 30 -11.91 -11.58 4.44
N CYS A 31 -12.26 -10.73 3.50
CA CYS A 31 -13.16 -11.09 2.41
C CYS A 31 -12.46 -12.06 1.45
N ASN A 32 -13.07 -13.21 1.15
CA ASN A 32 -12.51 -14.19 0.23
C ASN A 32 -12.35 -13.67 -1.22
N ARG A 33 -13.05 -12.59 -1.60
CA ARG A 33 -13.02 -12.07 -2.98
C ARG A 33 -12.06 -10.88 -3.14
N CYS A 34 -12.20 -9.85 -2.33
CA CYS A 34 -11.41 -8.61 -2.48
C CYS A 34 -10.31 -8.45 -1.43
N GLN A 35 -10.21 -9.38 -0.47
CA GLN A 35 -9.24 -9.36 0.62
C GLN A 35 -9.39 -8.16 1.57
N ASP A 36 -10.51 -7.44 1.50
CA ASP A 36 -10.84 -6.42 2.49
C ASP A 36 -10.89 -7.03 3.89
N THR A 37 -10.29 -6.36 4.88
CA THR A 37 -10.09 -6.90 6.21
C THR A 37 -10.85 -6.14 7.28
N ARG A 38 -11.32 -6.88 8.29
CA ARG A 38 -11.96 -6.34 9.47
C ARG A 38 -11.34 -6.95 10.73
N ARG A 39 -10.89 -6.10 11.66
CA ARG A 39 -10.41 -6.54 12.96
C ARG A 39 -11.53 -6.52 13.99
N SER A 40 -11.57 -7.55 14.83
CA SER A 40 -12.45 -7.57 16.02
C SER A 40 -12.01 -6.52 17.04
N ALA A 41 -12.90 -6.21 17.98
CA ALA A 41 -12.52 -5.45 19.15
C ALA A 41 -11.41 -6.16 19.93
N PHE A 42 -10.43 -5.39 20.41
CA PHE A 42 -9.37 -5.95 21.25
C PHE A 42 -9.93 -6.29 22.64
N GLN A 43 -9.72 -7.54 23.09
CA GLN A 43 -10.13 -8.01 24.41
C GLN A 43 -8.87 -8.24 25.27
N PRO A 44 -8.63 -7.43 26.32
CA PRO A 44 -7.46 -7.58 27.17
C PRO A 44 -7.48 -8.88 27.96
N TYR A 45 -6.36 -9.59 28.02
CA TYR A 45 -6.19 -10.80 28.83
C TYR A 45 -5.60 -10.45 30.19
N ALA A 46 -6.45 -10.52 31.23
CA ALA A 46 -6.03 -10.16 32.60
C ALA A 46 -4.92 -11.06 33.13
N GLY A 47 -4.96 -12.37 32.84
CA GLY A 47 -3.96 -13.33 33.29
C GLY A 47 -2.54 -13.05 32.77
N GLY A 48 -2.41 -12.68 31.49
CA GLY A 48 -1.11 -12.32 30.92
C GLY A 48 -0.53 -11.02 31.48
N ARG A 49 -1.38 -10.03 31.73
CA ARG A 49 -0.99 -8.76 32.35
C ARG A 49 -0.47 -8.94 33.78
N VAL A 50 -1.13 -9.77 34.57
CA VAL A 50 -0.71 -10.11 35.94
C VAL A 50 0.61 -10.88 35.93
N ALA A 51 0.78 -11.85 35.05
CA ALA A 51 2.03 -12.59 34.88
C ALA A 51 3.18 -11.68 34.45
N GLY A 52 3.00 -10.82 33.49
CA GLY A 52 4.02 -9.86 33.05
C GLY A 52 4.41 -8.84 34.13
N TRP A 53 3.45 -8.41 34.96
CA TRP A 53 3.73 -7.55 36.10
C TRP A 53 4.51 -8.28 37.20
N LEU A 54 4.11 -9.53 37.51
CA LEU A 54 4.81 -10.37 38.49
C LEU A 54 6.23 -10.73 38.06
N GLU A 55 6.46 -10.99 36.76
CA GLU A 55 7.79 -11.24 36.21
C GLU A 55 8.70 -10.00 36.33
N LYS A 56 8.17 -8.81 36.07
CA LYS A 56 8.86 -7.55 36.26
C LYS A 56 9.15 -7.26 37.74
N ALA A 57 8.19 -7.52 38.62
CA ALA A 57 8.35 -7.33 40.05
C ALA A 57 9.31 -8.36 40.68
N ALA A 58 9.26 -9.61 40.21
CA ALA A 58 10.20 -10.66 40.61
C ALA A 58 11.64 -10.31 40.18
N GLY A 59 11.84 -9.81 38.96
CA GLY A 59 13.17 -9.40 38.48
C GLY A 59 13.85 -8.32 39.33
N THR A 60 13.07 -7.47 39.98
CA THR A 60 13.59 -6.41 40.88
C THR A 60 13.74 -6.85 42.33
N ALA A 61 12.90 -7.74 42.85
CA ALA A 61 12.92 -8.15 44.27
C ALA A 61 13.78 -9.39 44.56
N TRP A 62 13.97 -10.27 43.58
CA TRP A 62 14.63 -11.57 43.79
C TRP A 62 16.11 -11.60 43.44
N GLY A 63 16.63 -10.57 42.78
CA GLY A 63 18.07 -10.34 42.69
C GLY A 63 18.75 -10.23 44.06
N ALA A 64 17.96 -9.96 45.11
CA ALA A 64 18.45 -9.83 46.48
C ALA A 64 18.41 -11.15 47.31
N LEU A 65 17.72 -12.20 46.88
CA LEU A 65 17.43 -13.41 47.66
C LEU A 65 18.04 -14.72 47.14
N GLY A 66 18.79 -14.73 46.03
CA GLY A 66 19.65 -15.85 45.60
C GLY A 66 18.94 -17.19 45.33
N ARG A 67 17.62 -17.24 45.14
CA ARG A 67 16.86 -18.46 44.80
C ARG A 67 16.48 -18.48 43.34
N SER A 68 16.59 -19.65 42.70
CA SER A 68 16.35 -19.87 41.30
C SER A 68 14.90 -19.46 40.91
N THR A 69 14.81 -18.41 40.11
CA THR A 69 13.56 -17.84 39.59
C THR A 69 12.83 -18.77 38.60
N SER A 70 13.44 -19.89 38.20
CA SER A 70 12.94 -20.78 37.17
C SER A 70 11.68 -21.59 37.60
N GLU A 71 11.62 -22.02 38.84
CA GLU A 71 10.49 -22.83 39.32
C GLU A 71 9.22 -22.01 39.56
N ALA A 72 9.36 -20.79 40.08
CA ALA A 72 8.23 -19.88 40.27
C ALA A 72 7.66 -19.36 38.95
N SER A 73 8.52 -19.10 37.97
CA SER A 73 8.08 -18.66 36.65
C SER A 73 7.40 -19.79 35.86
N GLN A 74 7.83 -21.05 36.03
CA GLN A 74 7.17 -22.20 35.42
C GLN A 74 5.78 -22.49 36.03
N ALA A 75 5.62 -22.35 37.32
CA ALA A 75 4.32 -22.51 37.97
C ALA A 75 3.32 -21.43 37.57
N LEU A 76 3.77 -20.17 37.47
CA LEU A 76 2.93 -19.06 37.03
C LEU A 76 2.56 -19.18 35.53
N SER A 77 3.49 -19.58 34.68
CA SER A 77 3.20 -19.80 33.25
C SER A 77 2.22 -20.96 33.04
N GLY A 78 2.28 -22.00 33.87
CA GLY A 78 1.33 -23.11 33.86
C GLY A 78 -0.10 -22.67 34.20
N VAL A 79 -0.29 -21.84 35.22
CA VAL A 79 -1.62 -21.32 35.62
C VAL A 79 -2.17 -20.35 34.56
N VAL A 80 -1.34 -19.46 34.03
CA VAL A 80 -1.72 -18.53 32.98
C VAL A 80 -2.07 -19.28 31.69
N GLY A 81 -1.29 -20.32 31.35
CA GLY A 81 -1.55 -21.17 30.18
C GLY A 81 -2.85 -21.96 30.28
N ALA A 82 -3.21 -22.46 31.46
CA ALA A 82 -4.43 -23.23 31.66
C ALA A 82 -5.72 -22.41 31.39
N HIS A 83 -5.72 -21.12 31.64
CA HIS A 83 -6.87 -20.23 31.41
C HIS A 83 -6.84 -19.51 30.05
N TRP A 84 -5.71 -19.54 29.36
CA TRP A 84 -5.56 -18.88 28.06
C TRP A 84 -6.48 -19.45 26.98
N GLY A 85 -6.47 -20.79 26.82
CA GLY A 85 -7.29 -21.47 25.79
C GLY A 85 -8.77 -21.14 25.89
N PRO A 86 -9.43 -21.41 27.02
CA PRO A 86 -10.85 -21.08 27.18
C PRO A 86 -11.18 -19.60 27.02
N ALA A 87 -10.32 -18.70 27.49
CA ALA A 87 -10.50 -17.26 27.33
C ALA A 87 -10.37 -16.84 25.85
N LYS A 88 -9.42 -17.40 25.12
CA LYS A 88 -9.23 -17.19 23.69
C LYS A 88 -10.43 -17.68 22.89
N ASP A 89 -10.94 -18.87 23.19
CA ASP A 89 -12.12 -19.44 22.54
C ASP A 89 -13.34 -18.54 22.74
N SER A 90 -13.56 -18.06 23.96
CA SER A 90 -14.63 -17.11 24.25
C SER A 90 -14.48 -15.80 23.49
N ALA A 91 -13.25 -15.26 23.39
CA ALA A 91 -12.95 -14.06 22.64
C ALA A 91 -13.16 -14.28 21.14
N PHE A 92 -12.79 -15.44 20.62
CA PHE A 92 -12.98 -15.81 19.23
C PHE A 92 -14.45 -15.90 18.86
N GLN A 93 -15.29 -16.52 19.69
CA GLN A 93 -16.74 -16.57 19.47
C GLN A 93 -17.37 -15.16 19.39
N LYS A 94 -16.93 -14.24 20.25
CA LYS A 94 -17.38 -12.84 20.17
C LYS A 94 -16.90 -12.17 18.90
N ALA A 95 -15.65 -12.40 18.51
CA ALA A 95 -15.09 -11.86 17.28
C ALA A 95 -15.83 -12.37 16.03
N ILE A 96 -16.24 -13.64 16.00
CA ILE A 96 -17.09 -14.21 14.95
C ILE A 96 -18.45 -13.51 14.91
N ALA A 97 -19.08 -13.30 16.05
CA ALA A 97 -20.38 -12.61 16.12
C ALA A 97 -20.29 -11.14 15.63
N GLU A 98 -19.17 -10.46 15.90
CA GLU A 98 -18.88 -9.14 15.34
C GLU A 98 -18.67 -9.19 13.82
N ALA A 99 -17.94 -10.20 13.33
CA ALA A 99 -17.66 -10.39 11.91
C ALA A 99 -18.91 -10.70 11.09
N ASP A 100 -19.87 -11.46 11.65
CA ASP A 100 -21.15 -11.79 11.02
C ASP A 100 -21.96 -10.56 10.60
N GLY A 101 -21.82 -9.45 11.31
CA GLY A 101 -22.45 -8.19 10.91
C GLY A 101 -21.83 -7.53 9.69
N HIS A 102 -20.64 -7.97 9.27
CA HIS A 102 -19.86 -7.35 8.18
C HIS A 102 -19.66 -8.24 6.95
N PHE A 103 -19.75 -9.57 7.14
CA PHE A 103 -19.54 -10.54 6.07
C PHE A 103 -20.80 -11.36 5.83
N ASN A 104 -21.07 -11.65 4.55
CA ASN A 104 -22.16 -12.52 4.14
C ASN A 104 -21.59 -13.87 3.71
N ARG A 105 -22.16 -14.95 4.24
CA ARG A 105 -21.78 -16.30 3.81
C ARG A 105 -22.57 -16.69 2.57
N CYS A 106 -21.88 -16.98 1.48
CA CYS A 106 -22.53 -17.44 0.25
C CYS A 106 -23.06 -18.86 0.41
N PRO A 107 -24.37 -19.12 0.21
CA PRO A 107 -24.93 -20.47 0.37
C PRO A 107 -24.45 -21.44 -0.72
N ARG A 108 -24.00 -20.94 -1.89
CA ARG A 108 -23.53 -21.76 -3.00
C ARG A 108 -22.09 -22.24 -2.84
N CYS A 109 -21.16 -21.34 -2.52
CA CYS A 109 -19.74 -21.66 -2.40
C CYS A 109 -19.21 -21.64 -0.97
N THR A 110 -20.07 -21.35 0.01
CA THR A 110 -19.78 -21.30 1.45
C THR A 110 -18.69 -20.31 1.88
N THR A 111 -18.20 -19.47 0.98
CA THR A 111 -17.20 -18.43 1.28
C THR A 111 -17.84 -17.21 1.95
N HIS A 112 -17.05 -16.50 2.76
CA HIS A 112 -17.45 -15.27 3.39
C HIS A 112 -16.95 -14.07 2.58
N VAL A 113 -17.86 -13.15 2.26
CA VAL A 113 -17.56 -11.95 1.46
C VAL A 113 -18.11 -10.69 2.14
N CYS A 114 -17.43 -9.56 1.98
CA CYS A 114 -17.92 -8.26 2.46
C CYS A 114 -19.16 -7.81 1.68
N GLY A 115 -19.84 -6.78 2.17
CA GLY A 115 -21.05 -6.25 1.55
C GLY A 115 -20.86 -5.79 0.09
N SER A 116 -19.68 -5.23 -0.26
CA SER A 116 -19.36 -4.84 -1.63
C SER A 116 -19.13 -6.02 -2.59
N CYS A 117 -18.89 -7.21 -2.06
CA CYS A 117 -18.74 -8.45 -2.83
C CYS A 117 -20.00 -9.33 -2.80
N TRP A 118 -21.11 -8.80 -2.26
CA TRP A 118 -22.39 -9.48 -2.12
C TRP A 118 -23.42 -8.97 -3.11
N ASN A 119 -24.05 -9.88 -3.86
CA ASN A 119 -25.20 -9.55 -4.70
C ASN A 119 -26.47 -9.73 -3.87
N ALA A 120 -26.98 -8.64 -3.31
CA ALA A 120 -28.14 -8.65 -2.46
C ALA A 120 -29.43 -9.11 -3.18
N ALA A 121 -29.54 -8.83 -4.50
CA ALA A 121 -30.71 -9.22 -5.29
C ALA A 121 -30.79 -10.73 -5.49
N GLN A 122 -29.65 -11.43 -5.52
CA GLN A 122 -29.58 -12.87 -5.74
C GLN A 122 -29.28 -13.66 -4.45
N GLY A 123 -28.93 -12.98 -3.35
CA GLY A 123 -28.53 -13.64 -2.09
C GLY A 123 -27.27 -14.49 -2.23
N LEU A 124 -26.36 -14.15 -3.11
CA LEU A 124 -25.13 -14.86 -3.45
C LEU A 124 -23.92 -13.92 -3.51
N CYS A 125 -22.70 -14.43 -3.41
CA CYS A 125 -21.51 -13.62 -3.67
C CYS A 125 -21.40 -13.27 -5.17
N LEU A 126 -20.71 -12.17 -5.49
CA LEU A 126 -20.50 -11.71 -6.87
C LEU A 126 -19.67 -12.68 -7.72
N THR A 127 -19.00 -13.67 -7.13
CA THR A 127 -18.37 -14.75 -7.89
C THR A 127 -19.40 -15.77 -8.38
N CYS A 128 -20.42 -16.07 -7.56
CA CYS A 128 -21.48 -17.02 -7.90
C CYS A 128 -22.62 -16.40 -8.72
N ALA A 129 -22.90 -15.13 -8.49
CA ALA A 129 -23.92 -14.34 -9.19
C ALA A 129 -23.37 -12.93 -9.46
N PRO A 130 -22.61 -12.74 -10.55
CA PRO A 130 -22.09 -11.43 -10.94
C PRO A 130 -23.21 -10.40 -11.16
N ASP A 131 -22.97 -9.15 -10.79
CA ASP A 131 -23.81 -8.04 -11.19
C ASP A 131 -23.42 -7.61 -12.61
N THR A 132 -24.11 -8.14 -13.59
CA THR A 132 -23.83 -7.88 -15.01
C THR A 132 -24.00 -6.41 -15.37
N ALA A 133 -24.92 -5.68 -14.75
CA ALA A 133 -25.11 -4.26 -15.01
C ALA A 133 -23.90 -3.44 -14.53
N ALA A 134 -23.40 -3.72 -13.33
CA ALA A 134 -22.20 -3.10 -12.79
C ALA A 134 -20.96 -3.45 -13.64
N GLU A 135 -20.78 -4.71 -14.02
CA GLU A 135 -19.66 -5.15 -14.88
C GLU A 135 -19.66 -4.46 -16.25
N VAL A 136 -20.83 -4.32 -16.90
CA VAL A 136 -20.99 -3.59 -18.15
C VAL A 136 -20.65 -2.10 -17.97
N ALA A 137 -21.12 -1.47 -16.89
CA ALA A 137 -20.80 -0.08 -16.58
C ALA A 137 -19.30 0.15 -16.39
N VAL A 138 -18.63 -0.73 -15.64
CA VAL A 138 -17.18 -0.70 -15.42
C VAL A 138 -16.41 -0.91 -16.72
N ALA A 139 -16.80 -1.89 -17.54
CA ALA A 139 -16.17 -2.14 -18.84
C ALA A 139 -16.31 -0.94 -19.78
N ARG A 140 -17.48 -0.32 -19.82
CA ARG A 140 -17.73 0.91 -20.59
C ARG A 140 -16.85 2.06 -20.14
N GLN A 141 -16.72 2.28 -18.81
CA GLN A 141 -15.88 3.35 -18.27
C GLN A 141 -14.39 3.11 -18.58
N ARG A 142 -13.92 1.87 -18.50
CA ARG A 142 -12.55 1.52 -18.90
C ARG A 142 -12.29 1.86 -20.37
N GLY A 143 -13.19 1.45 -21.28
CA GLY A 143 -13.05 1.78 -22.70
C GLY A 143 -13.00 3.28 -22.98
N LEU A 144 -13.80 4.08 -22.27
CA LEU A 144 -13.74 5.55 -22.38
C LEU A 144 -12.38 6.11 -21.90
N ASN A 145 -11.89 5.62 -20.78
CA ASN A 145 -10.59 6.03 -20.23
C ASN A 145 -9.44 5.64 -21.15
N ASP A 146 -9.45 4.44 -21.72
CA ASP A 146 -8.41 3.95 -22.63
C ASP A 146 -8.32 4.82 -23.89
N VAL A 147 -9.47 5.14 -24.50
CA VAL A 147 -9.52 6.05 -25.66
C VAL A 147 -9.05 7.45 -25.31
N ALA A 148 -9.45 7.99 -24.15
CA ALA A 148 -9.00 9.32 -23.70
C ALA A 148 -7.48 9.34 -23.45
N SER A 149 -6.94 8.31 -22.79
CA SER A 149 -5.52 8.16 -22.55
C SER A 149 -4.71 8.05 -23.84
N GLN A 150 -5.20 7.24 -24.79
CA GLN A 150 -4.53 7.09 -26.09
C GLN A 150 -4.51 8.42 -26.87
N ARG A 151 -5.61 9.17 -26.87
CA ARG A 151 -5.66 10.50 -27.51
C ARG A 151 -4.70 11.49 -26.85
N ALA A 152 -4.65 11.52 -25.52
CA ALA A 152 -3.74 12.37 -24.78
C ALA A 152 -2.27 12.01 -25.06
N TYR A 153 -1.96 10.72 -25.13
CA TYR A 153 -0.63 10.23 -25.50
C TYR A 153 -0.23 10.68 -26.90
N THR A 154 -1.08 10.46 -27.91
CA THR A 154 -0.80 10.88 -29.29
C THR A 154 -0.66 12.40 -29.45
N ALA A 155 -1.47 13.17 -28.70
CA ALA A 155 -1.32 14.64 -28.68
C ALA A 155 0.00 15.05 -28.04
N GLY A 156 0.45 14.38 -26.98
CA GLY A 156 1.75 14.58 -26.35
C GLY A 156 2.91 14.24 -27.26
N GLU A 157 2.82 13.14 -28.01
CA GLU A 157 3.84 12.78 -29.03
C GLU A 157 3.96 13.85 -30.12
N SER A 158 2.83 14.37 -30.64
CA SER A 158 2.85 15.43 -31.64
C SER A 158 3.48 16.72 -31.09
N GLN A 159 3.13 17.12 -29.88
CA GLN A 159 3.73 18.28 -29.21
C GLN A 159 5.23 18.07 -28.92
N GLY A 160 5.60 16.85 -28.50
CA GLY A 160 6.99 16.48 -28.27
C GLY A 160 7.84 16.49 -29.53
N ALA A 161 7.27 16.12 -30.68
CA ALA A 161 7.95 16.19 -31.97
C ALA A 161 8.25 17.62 -32.42
N GLU A 162 7.46 18.60 -31.97
CA GLU A 162 7.68 20.02 -32.23
C GLU A 162 8.74 20.64 -31.31
N VAL A 163 9.12 19.94 -30.22
CA VAL A 163 10.15 20.40 -29.30
C VAL A 163 11.53 20.16 -29.92
N ASP A 164 12.23 21.21 -30.24
CA ASP A 164 13.63 21.16 -30.73
C ASP A 164 14.56 20.74 -29.58
N VAL A 165 14.80 19.45 -29.46
CA VAL A 165 15.66 18.86 -28.42
C VAL A 165 17.10 19.37 -28.55
N ALA A 166 17.55 19.75 -29.76
CA ALA A 166 18.87 20.28 -29.97
C ALA A 166 19.04 21.67 -29.32
N ARG A 167 17.96 22.46 -29.27
CA ARG A 167 17.96 23.76 -28.53
C ARG A 167 17.91 23.56 -27.01
N GLN A 168 17.41 22.45 -26.53
CA GLN A 168 17.27 22.17 -25.09
C GLN A 168 18.46 21.39 -24.52
N GLN A 169 19.50 21.08 -25.32
CA GLN A 169 20.63 20.24 -24.87
C GLN A 169 21.47 20.84 -23.74
N GLN A 170 21.31 22.12 -23.41
CA GLN A 170 21.98 22.73 -22.26
C GLN A 170 21.01 22.97 -21.10
N LEU A 171 20.35 21.93 -20.65
CA LEU A 171 19.49 22.01 -19.44
C LEU A 171 20.31 22.21 -18.17
N VAL A 172 21.60 21.88 -18.19
CA VAL A 172 22.52 21.97 -17.06
C VAL A 172 23.77 22.74 -17.45
N CYS A 173 24.16 23.71 -16.63
CA CYS A 173 25.38 24.45 -16.83
C CYS A 173 26.63 23.56 -16.72
N PRO A 174 27.55 23.55 -17.70
CA PRO A 174 28.75 22.71 -17.63
C PRO A 174 29.71 23.13 -16.51
N GLU A 175 29.67 24.40 -16.09
CA GLU A 175 30.56 24.95 -15.06
C GLU A 175 30.06 24.70 -13.64
N CYS A 176 28.78 24.99 -13.33
CA CYS A 176 28.27 24.93 -11.97
C CYS A 176 27.15 23.89 -11.79
N ARG A 177 26.74 23.17 -12.83
CA ARG A 177 25.67 22.14 -12.85
C ARG A 177 24.29 22.65 -12.45
N ALA A 178 24.08 23.97 -12.38
CA ALA A 178 22.75 24.53 -12.17
C ALA A 178 21.87 24.36 -13.40
N GLU A 179 20.56 24.24 -13.23
CA GLU A 179 19.60 24.21 -14.33
C GLU A 179 19.59 25.56 -15.07
N THR A 180 19.59 25.52 -16.38
CA THR A 180 19.77 26.71 -17.24
C THR A 180 18.50 27.16 -17.93
N HIS A 181 17.48 26.31 -17.97
CA HIS A 181 16.20 26.59 -18.63
C HIS A 181 16.30 27.15 -20.04
N GLY A 182 17.35 26.79 -20.77
CA GLY A 182 17.60 27.27 -22.14
C GLY A 182 18.04 28.75 -22.25
N SER A 183 18.47 29.38 -21.16
CA SER A 183 18.97 30.76 -21.14
C SER A 183 20.34 30.87 -21.82
N ARG A 184 20.65 32.05 -22.38
CA ARG A 184 21.97 32.34 -22.99
C ARG A 184 23.11 32.39 -21.97
N PHE A 185 22.81 32.64 -20.73
CA PHE A 185 23.76 32.70 -19.61
C PHE A 185 23.19 31.87 -18.45
N CYS A 186 24.05 31.20 -17.73
CA CYS A 186 23.66 30.48 -16.53
C CYS A 186 23.16 31.47 -15.45
N PRO A 187 21.95 31.31 -14.91
CA PRO A 187 21.42 32.23 -13.91
C PRO A 187 22.18 32.15 -12.57
N ALA A 188 22.91 31.04 -12.32
CA ALA A 188 23.65 30.85 -11.08
C ALA A 188 25.08 31.35 -11.10
N CYS A 189 25.84 31.15 -12.21
CA CYS A 189 27.25 31.50 -12.27
C CYS A 189 27.62 32.49 -13.39
N GLY A 190 26.65 32.89 -14.21
CA GLY A 190 26.91 33.82 -15.34
C GLY A 190 27.66 33.20 -16.52
N HIS A 191 27.99 31.90 -16.47
CA HIS A 191 28.67 31.24 -17.59
C HIS A 191 27.85 31.37 -18.87
N ARG A 192 28.51 31.73 -19.98
CA ARG A 192 27.85 31.84 -21.29
C ARG A 192 27.56 30.45 -21.84
N LEU A 193 26.30 30.14 -21.95
CA LEU A 193 25.83 28.90 -22.56
C LEU A 193 25.86 29.07 -24.09
N ALA A 194 26.21 27.99 -24.80
CA ALA A 194 26.26 28.04 -26.26
C ALA A 194 24.85 28.33 -26.81
N ALA A 195 24.61 29.52 -27.28
CA ALA A 195 23.47 29.77 -28.14
C ALA A 195 23.85 29.29 -29.55
N PRO A 196 22.93 28.74 -30.35
CA PRO A 196 23.19 28.51 -31.75
C PRO A 196 23.57 29.85 -32.37
N ASP A 197 24.78 29.93 -32.90
CA ASP A 197 25.22 31.12 -33.59
C ASP A 197 24.49 31.21 -34.95
N ALA A 198 23.85 32.31 -35.23
CA ALA A 198 23.29 32.56 -36.56
C ALA A 198 24.38 32.97 -37.53
N CYS A 199 24.32 32.49 -38.76
CA CYS A 199 25.21 32.89 -39.82
C CYS A 199 25.09 34.40 -40.09
N ALA A 200 26.22 35.11 -40.11
CA ALA A 200 26.26 36.56 -40.36
C ALA A 200 25.71 36.94 -41.75
N SER A 201 25.77 36.03 -42.72
CA SER A 201 25.38 36.27 -44.12
C SER A 201 23.91 35.91 -44.40
N CYS A 202 23.41 34.74 -43.98
CA CYS A 202 22.08 34.28 -44.31
C CYS A 202 21.17 34.09 -43.07
N GLN A 203 21.67 34.34 -41.89
CA GLN A 203 20.99 34.18 -40.61
C GLN A 203 20.50 32.76 -40.28
N ALA A 204 20.88 31.77 -41.06
CA ALA A 204 20.61 30.38 -40.74
C ALA A 204 21.33 29.95 -39.47
N GLU A 205 20.73 29.08 -38.73
CA GLU A 205 21.25 28.52 -37.47
C GLU A 205 22.52 27.69 -37.76
N LEU A 206 23.64 28.00 -37.13
CA LEU A 206 24.89 27.26 -37.31
C LEU A 206 24.99 26.14 -36.27
N PRO A 207 25.26 24.88 -36.69
CA PRO A 207 25.55 23.80 -35.76
C PRO A 207 26.76 24.14 -34.87
N PRO A 208 26.77 23.71 -33.61
CA PRO A 208 27.90 23.92 -32.71
C PRO A 208 29.18 23.36 -33.31
N GLY A 209 30.24 24.22 -33.41
CA GLY A 209 31.52 23.81 -33.93
C GLY A 209 31.65 23.80 -35.46
N ALA A 210 30.64 24.20 -36.22
CA ALA A 210 30.72 24.32 -37.66
C ALA A 210 31.70 25.42 -38.05
N ALA A 211 32.66 25.13 -38.92
CA ALA A 211 33.61 26.09 -39.46
C ALA A 211 33.02 26.93 -40.61
N PHE A 212 31.95 26.43 -41.26
CA PHE A 212 31.25 27.05 -42.38
C PHE A 212 29.73 26.89 -42.20
N CYS A 213 28.97 27.84 -42.68
CA CYS A 213 27.53 27.75 -42.74
C CYS A 213 27.10 26.67 -43.75
N PRO A 214 26.25 25.67 -43.34
CA PRO A 214 25.82 24.61 -44.25
C PRO A 214 24.90 25.12 -45.37
N ASP A 215 24.20 26.26 -45.16
CA ASP A 215 23.21 26.78 -46.12
C ASP A 215 23.85 27.73 -47.17
N CYS A 216 24.81 28.57 -46.78
CA CYS A 216 25.40 29.55 -47.71
C CYS A 216 26.90 29.41 -47.87
N GLY A 217 27.57 28.50 -47.17
CA GLY A 217 29.03 28.30 -47.28
C GLY A 217 29.90 29.37 -46.66
N THR A 218 29.33 30.39 -46.02
CA THR A 218 30.12 31.49 -45.42
C THR A 218 30.94 30.95 -44.24
N PRO A 219 32.25 31.26 -44.15
CA PRO A 219 33.07 30.89 -42.99
C PRO A 219 32.58 31.63 -41.74
N ARG A 220 32.75 30.98 -40.58
CA ARG A 220 32.35 31.50 -39.25
C ARG A 220 33.35 32.54 -38.73
#